data_d37e60ca52fa6092d210f51e6d398994
#
_entry.id   d37e60ca52fa6092d210f51e6d398994
#
_cell.length_a   1.000
_cell.length_b   1.000
_cell.length_c   1.000
_cell.angle_alpha   90.00
_cell.angle_beta   90.00
_cell.angle_gamma   90.00
#
_symmetry.space_group_name_H-M   'P 1'
#
loop_
_entity.id
_entity.type
_entity.pdbx_description
1 polymer ?
#
loop_
_entity_poly.entity_id
_entity_poly.type
_entity_poly.pdbx_seq_one_letter_code
_entity_poly.pdbx_strand_id
1 'polypeptide(L)'
;MNIYSNPTILLAGTGSLTSELTNSFRKSSRFQVSFLDSDRISDLEFFLSQLKEVPQVILLASFNSIVPTHLLSESSLWLNLHAGILPNYRGFNANAWAILRNEAYIGYTLHQVIESFDSGAIFFCHKEPIHPTQTYAEARPALLKHMIENTPNVVGRILDGTLQPQAQDENKSFVCKRISAEFGYIRYWSKKSQDIYNLYRVMAAPLGSGIYTNFKSFRLDIERLQLVEEVIHSNAQAGTIIEVKKDNSVLVRTIDGALRITQMKFNTQTNLVSGYLELGSQLGE
;
A
#
# COMPACT_ATOMS: atom_id res chain seq x y z
N MET A 1 -45.07 3.36 -15.86
CA MET A 1 -43.77 4.07 -15.77
C MET A 1 -43.11 3.62 -14.47
N ASN A 2 -42.16 2.69 -14.53
CA ASN A 2 -41.41 2.32 -13.36
C ASN A 2 -40.44 3.46 -13.04
N ILE A 3 -40.74 4.20 -11.99
CA ILE A 3 -39.81 5.17 -11.42
C ILE A 3 -38.77 4.30 -10.69
N TYR A 4 -37.72 3.87 -11.40
CA TYR A 4 -36.58 3.22 -10.76
C TYR A 4 -35.93 4.30 -9.91
N SER A 5 -36.14 4.22 -8.60
CA SER A 5 -35.36 5.01 -7.66
C SER A 5 -33.89 4.62 -7.83
N ASN A 6 -32.99 5.61 -7.82
CA ASN A 6 -31.57 5.37 -7.88
C ASN A 6 -31.15 4.37 -6.79
N PRO A 7 -30.27 3.41 -7.11
CA PRO A 7 -29.81 2.43 -6.12
C PRO A 7 -29.20 3.13 -4.89
N THR A 8 -29.52 2.62 -3.71
CA THR A 8 -28.99 3.13 -2.45
C THR A 8 -27.65 2.48 -2.14
N ILE A 9 -26.66 3.30 -1.81
CA ILE A 9 -25.33 2.85 -1.41
C ILE A 9 -24.90 3.48 -0.09
N LEU A 10 -24.36 2.68 0.81
CA LEU A 10 -23.61 3.12 1.98
C LEU A 10 -22.11 2.94 1.72
N LEU A 11 -21.34 4.03 1.79
CA LEU A 11 -19.89 3.96 1.90
C LEU A 11 -19.51 4.03 3.38
N ALA A 12 -18.68 3.09 3.83
CA ALA A 12 -18.16 3.07 5.20
C ALA A 12 -16.63 2.90 5.21
N GLY A 13 -15.97 3.67 6.07
CA GLY A 13 -14.53 3.67 6.24
C GLY A 13 -13.99 5.03 6.64
N THR A 14 -12.68 5.15 6.79
CA THR A 14 -12.03 6.36 7.29
C THR A 14 -11.08 6.99 6.28
N GLY A 15 -10.80 8.29 6.49
CA GLY A 15 -9.77 9.03 5.75
C GLY A 15 -10.22 9.61 4.41
N SER A 16 -9.25 10.23 3.73
CA SER A 16 -9.49 10.99 2.49
C SER A 16 -10.04 10.12 1.35
N LEU A 17 -9.56 8.89 1.22
CA LEU A 17 -10.01 7.99 0.15
C LEU A 17 -11.53 7.76 0.21
N THR A 18 -12.07 7.42 1.39
CA THR A 18 -13.51 7.16 1.54
C THR A 18 -14.34 8.40 1.29
N SER A 19 -13.86 9.57 1.77
CA SER A 19 -14.52 10.86 1.52
C SER A 19 -14.54 11.22 0.03
N GLU A 20 -13.42 11.04 -0.67
CA GLU A 20 -13.32 11.32 -2.10
C GLU A 20 -14.14 10.34 -2.94
N LEU A 21 -14.17 9.06 -2.59
CA LEU A 21 -15.06 8.07 -3.19
C LEU A 21 -16.53 8.47 -3.02
N THR A 22 -16.93 8.87 -1.81
CA THR A 22 -18.29 9.33 -1.53
C THR A 22 -18.67 10.49 -2.46
N ASN A 23 -17.76 11.46 -2.63
CA ASN A 23 -18.00 12.57 -3.55
C ASN A 23 -18.08 12.11 -5.02
N SER A 24 -17.25 11.14 -5.43
CA SER A 24 -17.30 10.57 -6.77
C SER A 24 -18.64 9.87 -7.04
N PHE A 25 -19.14 9.08 -6.09
CA PHE A 25 -20.47 8.46 -6.20
C PHE A 25 -21.61 9.48 -6.28
N ARG A 26 -21.55 10.54 -5.47
CA ARG A 26 -22.55 11.64 -5.52
C ARG A 26 -22.54 12.36 -6.86
N LYS A 27 -21.37 12.60 -7.45
CA LYS A 27 -21.23 13.25 -8.77
C LYS A 27 -21.79 12.40 -9.90
N SER A 28 -21.80 11.08 -9.79
CA SER A 28 -22.31 10.18 -10.81
C SER A 28 -23.82 10.29 -11.01
N SER A 29 -24.56 10.89 -10.05
CA SER A 29 -26.03 11.05 -10.04
C SER A 29 -26.84 9.76 -10.18
N ARG A 30 -26.15 8.62 -10.18
CA ARG A 30 -26.75 7.29 -10.35
C ARG A 30 -27.19 6.68 -9.01
N PHE A 31 -26.61 7.14 -7.88
CA PHE A 31 -26.78 6.52 -6.58
C PHE A 31 -27.38 7.50 -5.57
N GLN A 32 -28.18 6.97 -4.65
CA GLN A 32 -28.49 7.65 -3.39
C GLN A 32 -27.42 7.25 -2.36
N VAL A 33 -26.59 8.22 -1.94
CA VAL A 33 -25.36 7.95 -1.23
C VAL A 33 -25.46 8.34 0.24
N SER A 34 -25.32 7.37 1.12
CA SER A 34 -25.06 7.54 2.56
C SER A 34 -23.58 7.32 2.85
N PHE A 35 -23.05 7.95 3.91
CA PHE A 35 -21.66 7.87 4.27
C PHE A 35 -21.49 7.71 5.79
N LEU A 36 -20.62 6.78 6.19
CA LEU A 36 -20.22 6.56 7.56
C LEU A 36 -18.69 6.72 7.65
N ASP A 37 -18.23 7.78 8.36
CA ASP A 37 -16.80 8.01 8.63
C ASP A 37 -16.39 7.23 9.88
N SER A 38 -16.32 5.92 9.76
CA SER A 38 -15.82 5.02 10.79
C SER A 38 -15.39 3.69 10.19
N ASP A 39 -14.40 3.05 10.81
CA ASP A 39 -13.97 1.69 10.51
C ASP A 39 -14.26 0.71 11.67
N ARG A 40 -15.11 1.12 12.64
CA ARG A 40 -15.53 0.29 13.76
C ARG A 40 -16.86 -0.42 13.44
N ILE A 41 -16.91 -1.70 13.75
CA ILE A 41 -18.13 -2.52 13.56
C ILE A 41 -19.31 -1.96 14.36
N SER A 42 -19.09 -1.56 15.62
CA SER A 42 -20.16 -1.00 16.46
C SER A 42 -20.83 0.22 15.86
N ASP A 43 -20.07 1.08 15.19
CA ASP A 43 -20.61 2.29 14.53
C ASP A 43 -21.38 1.91 13.28
N LEU A 44 -20.90 0.91 12.52
CA LEU A 44 -21.60 0.39 11.35
C LEU A 44 -22.92 -0.29 11.73
N GLU A 45 -22.91 -1.13 12.76
CA GLU A 45 -24.14 -1.76 13.31
C GLU A 45 -25.15 -0.72 13.77
N PHE A 46 -24.70 0.26 14.55
CA PHE A 46 -25.56 1.36 15.00
C PHE A 46 -26.12 2.13 13.82
N PHE A 47 -25.30 2.50 12.84
CA PHE A 47 -25.75 3.24 11.65
C PHE A 47 -26.81 2.44 10.89
N LEU A 48 -26.56 1.16 10.61
CA LEU A 48 -27.50 0.29 9.91
C LEU A 48 -28.83 0.13 10.66
N SER A 49 -28.79 0.06 11.99
CA SER A 49 -30.00 -0.04 12.83
C SER A 49 -30.91 1.19 12.80
N GLN A 50 -30.37 2.36 12.43
CA GLN A 50 -31.12 3.61 12.32
C GLN A 50 -31.78 3.81 10.94
N LEU A 51 -31.42 2.99 9.95
CA LEU A 51 -31.95 3.09 8.60
C LEU A 51 -33.35 2.48 8.53
N LYS A 52 -34.27 3.15 7.81
CA LYS A 52 -35.59 2.59 7.52
C LYS A 52 -35.53 1.45 6.51
N GLU A 53 -34.61 1.56 5.57
CA GLU A 53 -34.35 0.57 4.54
C GLU A 53 -32.88 0.26 4.45
N VAL A 54 -32.54 -1.00 4.30
CA VAL A 54 -31.14 -1.44 4.16
C VAL A 54 -30.62 -1.03 2.78
N PRO A 55 -29.41 -0.44 2.67
CA PRO A 55 -28.85 -0.06 1.37
C PRO A 55 -28.67 -1.28 0.46
N GLN A 56 -28.93 -1.11 -0.84
CA GLN A 56 -28.70 -2.18 -1.83
C GLN A 56 -27.21 -2.56 -1.92
N VAL A 57 -26.31 -1.59 -1.71
CA VAL A 57 -24.87 -1.81 -1.70
C VAL A 57 -24.27 -1.25 -0.42
N ILE A 58 -23.42 -2.00 0.23
CA ILE A 58 -22.55 -1.53 1.31
C ILE A 58 -21.12 -1.68 0.81
N LEU A 59 -20.45 -0.55 0.57
CA LEU A 59 -19.08 -0.48 0.07
C LEU A 59 -18.14 -0.05 1.20
N LEU A 60 -17.25 -0.95 1.58
CA LEU A 60 -16.18 -0.70 2.53
C LEU A 60 -14.93 -0.20 1.80
N ALA A 61 -14.32 0.88 2.31
CA ALA A 61 -13.07 1.42 1.79
C ALA A 61 -12.24 1.98 2.95
N SER A 62 -10.99 1.56 3.11
CA SER A 62 -10.19 1.86 4.31
C SER A 62 -10.90 1.46 5.60
N PHE A 63 -11.56 0.32 5.59
CA PHE A 63 -12.28 -0.26 6.72
C PHE A 63 -11.45 -1.39 7.31
N ASN A 64 -10.96 -1.23 8.54
CA ASN A 64 -9.94 -2.13 9.11
C ASN A 64 -10.51 -3.22 10.04
N SER A 65 -11.83 -3.33 10.12
CA SER A 65 -12.50 -4.33 10.96
C SER A 65 -13.08 -5.46 10.11
N ILE A 66 -13.10 -6.67 10.66
CA ILE A 66 -13.78 -7.82 10.05
C ILE A 66 -15.29 -7.65 10.25
N VAL A 67 -16.06 -7.79 9.19
CA VAL A 67 -17.52 -7.75 9.25
C VAL A 67 -18.01 -9.09 9.76
N PRO A 68 -18.73 -9.15 10.89
CA PRO A 68 -19.26 -10.41 11.41
C PRO A 68 -20.39 -10.94 10.53
N THR A 69 -20.51 -12.25 10.44
CA THR A 69 -21.44 -12.95 9.55
C THR A 69 -22.91 -12.52 9.73
N HIS A 70 -23.31 -12.18 10.97
CA HIS A 70 -24.71 -11.76 11.23
C HIS A 70 -25.09 -10.41 10.57
N LEU A 71 -24.10 -9.58 10.16
CA LEU A 71 -24.34 -8.36 9.40
C LEU A 71 -24.42 -8.60 7.90
N LEU A 72 -23.82 -9.68 7.40
CA LEU A 72 -23.77 -10.02 5.98
C LEU A 72 -25.14 -10.54 5.51
N SER A 73 -26.12 -9.62 5.42
CA SER A 73 -27.47 -9.99 4.96
C SER A 73 -27.52 -10.20 3.45
N GLU A 74 -28.35 -11.11 2.99
CA GLU A 74 -28.60 -11.34 1.56
C GLU A 74 -29.33 -10.18 0.87
N SER A 75 -29.92 -9.26 1.64
CA SER A 75 -30.61 -8.08 1.11
C SER A 75 -29.70 -6.97 0.61
N SER A 76 -28.39 -7.02 0.93
CA SER A 76 -27.39 -6.06 0.49
C SER A 76 -26.22 -6.74 -0.19
N LEU A 77 -25.72 -6.09 -1.24
CA LEU A 77 -24.43 -6.47 -1.84
C LEU A 77 -23.31 -5.83 -1.03
N TRP A 78 -22.56 -6.65 -0.30
CA TRP A 78 -21.40 -6.22 0.48
C TRP A 78 -20.13 -6.28 -0.36
N LEU A 79 -19.49 -5.13 -0.55
CA LEU A 79 -18.28 -4.97 -1.32
C LEU A 79 -17.16 -4.37 -0.47
N ASN A 80 -15.92 -4.78 -0.72
CA ASN A 80 -14.72 -4.13 -0.19
C ASN A 80 -13.83 -3.65 -1.33
N LEU A 81 -13.38 -2.42 -1.22
CA LEU A 81 -12.39 -1.82 -2.12
C LEU A 81 -11.01 -1.98 -1.50
N HIS A 82 -10.36 -3.08 -1.84
CA HIS A 82 -9.06 -3.47 -1.33
C HIS A 82 -7.93 -2.84 -2.14
N ALA A 83 -6.97 -2.16 -1.47
CA ALA A 83 -5.80 -1.54 -2.10
C ALA A 83 -4.69 -2.57 -2.34
N GLY A 84 -4.96 -3.56 -3.16
CA GLY A 84 -4.07 -4.66 -3.53
C GLY A 84 -4.63 -5.49 -4.68
N ILE A 85 -3.77 -6.28 -5.32
CA ILE A 85 -4.12 -7.20 -6.40
C ILE A 85 -4.44 -8.56 -5.78
N LEU A 86 -5.73 -8.88 -5.63
CA LEU A 86 -6.17 -10.20 -5.15
C LEU A 86 -6.08 -11.26 -6.26
N PRO A 87 -5.87 -12.53 -5.90
CA PRO A 87 -5.70 -13.08 -4.56
C PRO A 87 -4.28 -12.94 -3.99
N ASN A 88 -3.33 -12.41 -4.76
CA ASN A 88 -1.90 -12.45 -4.45
C ASN A 88 -1.53 -11.66 -3.18
N TYR A 89 -2.28 -10.58 -2.85
CA TYR A 89 -1.92 -9.67 -1.77
C TYR A 89 -3.16 -9.35 -0.92
N ARG A 90 -3.54 -10.28 -0.01
CA ARG A 90 -4.60 -10.08 0.99
C ARG A 90 -4.02 -9.36 2.22
N GLY A 91 -4.80 -8.58 2.91
CA GLY A 91 -4.43 -7.98 4.18
C GLY A 91 -3.82 -6.59 4.08
N PHE A 92 -2.93 -6.27 5.01
CA PHE A 92 -2.45 -4.91 5.19
C PHE A 92 -1.30 -4.54 4.26
N ASN A 93 -1.27 -3.26 3.86
CA ASN A 93 -0.15 -2.73 3.06
C ASN A 93 0.12 -3.52 1.75
N ALA A 94 -0.91 -4.10 1.14
CA ALA A 94 -0.81 -5.02 0.00
C ALA A 94 0.05 -4.48 -1.16
N ASN A 95 -0.14 -3.22 -1.57
CA ASN A 95 0.67 -2.58 -2.61
C ASN A 95 2.13 -2.37 -2.20
N ALA A 96 2.39 -2.10 -0.92
CA ALA A 96 3.76 -2.03 -0.41
C ALA A 96 4.44 -3.40 -0.48
N TRP A 97 3.73 -4.48 -0.13
CA TRP A 97 4.24 -5.85 -0.28
C TRP A 97 4.50 -6.23 -1.74
N ALA A 98 3.67 -5.78 -2.68
CA ALA A 98 3.93 -5.97 -4.11
C ALA A 98 5.27 -5.34 -4.52
N ILE A 99 5.56 -4.11 -4.09
CA ILE A 99 6.86 -3.45 -4.34
C ILE A 99 8.00 -4.18 -3.65
N LEU A 100 7.84 -4.60 -2.39
CA LEU A 100 8.87 -5.38 -1.67
C LEU A 100 9.21 -6.68 -2.38
N ARG A 101 8.25 -7.30 -3.06
CA ARG A 101 8.43 -8.52 -3.86
C ARG A 101 8.86 -8.24 -5.30
N ASN A 102 9.20 -6.99 -5.61
CA ASN A 102 9.66 -6.54 -6.93
C ASN A 102 8.64 -6.76 -8.05
N GLU A 103 7.35 -6.63 -7.75
CA GLU A 103 6.30 -6.68 -8.77
C GLU A 103 6.35 -5.45 -9.68
N ALA A 104 5.96 -5.65 -10.93
CA ALA A 104 5.88 -4.57 -11.93
C ALA A 104 4.60 -3.72 -11.80
N TYR A 105 3.67 -4.10 -10.92
CA TYR A 105 2.36 -3.47 -10.78
C TYR A 105 1.98 -3.36 -9.31
N ILE A 106 1.29 -2.27 -9.00
CA ILE A 106 0.42 -2.11 -7.83
C ILE A 106 -1.02 -2.11 -8.31
N GLY A 107 -2.01 -2.18 -7.41
CA GLY A 107 -3.38 -2.19 -7.89
C GLY A 107 -4.43 -2.10 -6.81
N TYR A 108 -5.68 -2.24 -7.23
CA TYR A 108 -6.81 -2.38 -6.32
C TYR A 108 -7.80 -3.41 -6.85
N THR A 109 -8.56 -3.98 -5.93
CA THR A 109 -9.56 -5.00 -6.23
C THR A 109 -10.88 -4.65 -5.56
N LEU A 110 -11.98 -4.71 -6.30
CA LEU A 110 -13.33 -4.67 -5.76
C LEU A 110 -13.84 -6.10 -5.67
N HIS A 111 -14.09 -6.56 -4.45
CA HIS A 111 -14.49 -7.93 -4.18
C HIS A 111 -15.67 -8.00 -3.19
N GLN A 112 -16.35 -9.13 -3.16
CA GLN A 112 -17.39 -9.42 -2.19
C GLN A 112 -16.80 -9.53 -0.79
N VAL A 113 -17.50 -9.00 0.21
CA VAL A 113 -17.17 -9.23 1.63
C VAL A 113 -17.77 -10.55 2.06
N ILE A 114 -16.95 -11.40 2.63
CA ILE A 114 -17.35 -12.64 3.31
C ILE A 114 -16.64 -12.70 4.66
N GLU A 115 -16.94 -13.70 5.47
CA GLU A 115 -16.37 -13.87 6.81
C GLU A 115 -14.82 -13.93 6.80
N SER A 116 -14.26 -14.56 5.76
CA SER A 116 -12.80 -14.65 5.61
C SER A 116 -12.23 -13.40 4.95
N PHE A 117 -11.19 -12.83 5.55
CA PHE A 117 -10.60 -11.55 5.18
C PHE A 117 -10.05 -11.56 3.74
N ASP A 118 -10.47 -10.60 2.93
CA ASP A 118 -10.07 -10.37 1.53
C ASP A 118 -10.16 -11.61 0.61
N SER A 119 -11.02 -12.60 0.94
CA SER A 119 -11.11 -13.86 0.19
C SER A 119 -12.39 -14.02 -0.64
N GLY A 120 -13.30 -13.06 -0.58
CA GLY A 120 -14.52 -13.07 -1.36
C GLY A 120 -14.29 -12.93 -2.87
N ALA A 121 -15.30 -13.31 -3.66
CA ALA A 121 -15.22 -13.34 -5.10
C ALA A 121 -14.92 -11.94 -5.68
N ILE A 122 -14.04 -11.89 -6.68
CA ILE A 122 -13.55 -10.65 -7.31
C ILE A 122 -14.50 -10.23 -8.42
N PHE A 123 -15.00 -9.00 -8.35
CA PHE A 123 -15.75 -8.37 -9.43
C PHE A 123 -14.87 -7.58 -10.40
N PHE A 124 -13.84 -6.91 -9.87
CA PHE A 124 -12.97 -6.08 -10.67
C PHE A 124 -11.58 -5.98 -10.04
N CYS A 125 -10.55 -5.97 -10.88
CA CYS A 125 -9.18 -5.73 -10.48
C CYS A 125 -8.51 -4.79 -11.49
N HIS A 126 -7.88 -3.72 -10.98
CA HIS A 126 -7.06 -2.82 -11.76
C HIS A 126 -5.59 -2.99 -11.39
N LYS A 127 -4.72 -2.97 -12.41
CA LYS A 127 -3.26 -3.00 -12.26
C LYS A 127 -2.67 -1.72 -12.81
N GLU A 128 -1.97 -0.99 -11.96
CA GLU A 128 -1.24 0.22 -12.31
C GLU A 128 0.25 -0.11 -12.42
N PRO A 129 0.91 0.11 -13.58
CA PRO A 129 2.33 -0.14 -13.73
C PRO A 129 3.14 0.78 -12.84
N ILE A 130 4.22 0.25 -12.25
CA ILE A 130 5.16 1.00 -11.44
C ILE A 130 6.57 0.93 -12.02
N HIS A 131 7.18 2.09 -12.23
CA HIS A 131 8.56 2.12 -12.71
C HIS A 131 9.53 1.54 -11.65
N PRO A 132 10.58 0.79 -12.04
CA PRO A 132 11.52 0.17 -11.10
C PRO A 132 12.17 1.12 -10.10
N THR A 133 12.32 2.41 -10.44
CA THR A 133 12.90 3.41 -9.56
C THR A 133 11.86 4.24 -8.79
N GLN A 134 10.58 4.10 -9.12
CA GLN A 134 9.50 4.87 -8.51
C GLN A 134 9.22 4.37 -7.08
N THR A 135 9.11 5.30 -6.15
CA THR A 135 8.67 5.00 -4.78
C THR A 135 7.16 4.76 -4.73
N TYR A 136 6.70 4.11 -3.67
CA TYR A 136 5.25 3.94 -3.46
C TYR A 136 4.52 5.28 -3.29
N ALA A 137 5.17 6.26 -2.67
CA ALA A 137 4.62 7.60 -2.52
C ALA A 137 4.39 8.30 -3.88
N GLU A 138 5.28 8.07 -4.85
CA GLU A 138 5.16 8.63 -6.20
C GLU A 138 4.15 7.87 -7.08
N ALA A 139 4.02 6.55 -6.90
CA ALA A 139 3.11 5.72 -7.69
C ALA A 139 1.64 5.81 -7.20
N ARG A 140 1.43 5.91 -5.90
CA ARG A 140 0.11 5.85 -5.26
C ARG A 140 -0.91 6.86 -5.78
N PRO A 141 -0.57 8.14 -6.08
CA PRO A 141 -1.55 9.12 -6.55
C PRO A 141 -2.28 8.73 -7.84
N ALA A 142 -1.57 8.16 -8.83
CA ALA A 142 -2.19 7.68 -10.08
C ALA A 142 -3.19 6.55 -9.80
N LEU A 143 -2.81 5.59 -8.98
CA LEU A 143 -3.68 4.49 -8.56
C LEU A 143 -4.93 4.99 -7.83
N LEU A 144 -4.77 5.92 -6.88
CA LEU A 144 -5.90 6.48 -6.12
C LEU A 144 -6.85 7.25 -7.03
N LYS A 145 -6.33 8.06 -7.95
CA LYS A 145 -7.15 8.78 -8.92
C LYS A 145 -8.00 7.81 -9.74
N HIS A 146 -7.38 6.77 -10.32
CA HIS A 146 -8.11 5.76 -11.09
C HIS A 146 -9.17 5.05 -10.23
N MET A 147 -8.84 4.68 -9.00
CA MET A 147 -9.74 4.03 -8.06
C MET A 147 -10.99 4.90 -7.78
N ILE A 148 -10.78 6.19 -7.45
CA ILE A 148 -11.87 7.13 -7.13
C ILE A 148 -12.77 7.40 -8.33
N GLU A 149 -12.19 7.61 -9.50
CA GLU A 149 -12.93 7.97 -10.71
C GLU A 149 -13.73 6.78 -11.28
N ASN A 150 -13.21 5.56 -11.18
CA ASN A 150 -13.81 4.41 -11.84
C ASN A 150 -14.72 3.55 -10.97
N THR A 151 -14.57 3.56 -9.64
CA THR A 151 -15.36 2.70 -8.74
C THR A 151 -16.87 2.88 -8.90
N PRO A 152 -17.44 4.11 -9.05
CA PRO A 152 -18.90 4.25 -9.27
C PRO A 152 -19.39 3.54 -10.53
N ASN A 153 -18.63 3.61 -11.63
CA ASN A 153 -18.98 2.90 -12.86
C ASN A 153 -18.90 1.38 -12.68
N VAL A 154 -17.86 0.89 -11.99
CA VAL A 154 -17.70 -0.54 -11.71
C VAL A 154 -18.85 -1.07 -10.87
N VAL A 155 -19.23 -0.38 -9.79
CA VAL A 155 -20.39 -0.74 -8.96
C VAL A 155 -21.68 -0.72 -9.77
N GLY A 156 -21.85 0.30 -10.63
CA GLY A 156 -22.97 0.36 -11.54
C GLY A 156 -23.10 -0.87 -12.45
N ARG A 157 -21.99 -1.30 -13.04
CA ARG A 157 -21.94 -2.49 -13.90
C ARG A 157 -22.21 -3.80 -13.15
N ILE A 158 -21.83 -3.88 -11.87
CA ILE A 158 -22.17 -5.01 -11.00
C ILE A 158 -23.69 -5.07 -10.81
N LEU A 159 -24.31 -3.94 -10.47
CA LEU A 159 -25.77 -3.86 -10.29
C LEU A 159 -26.55 -4.14 -11.57
N ASP A 160 -26.01 -3.77 -12.74
CA ASP A 160 -26.59 -4.09 -14.04
C ASP A 160 -26.38 -5.57 -14.46
N GLY A 161 -25.65 -6.36 -13.65
CA GLY A 161 -25.32 -7.74 -13.96
C GLY A 161 -24.28 -7.93 -15.09
N THR A 162 -23.64 -6.82 -15.56
CA THR A 162 -22.62 -6.88 -16.63
C THR A 162 -21.24 -7.25 -16.15
N LEU A 163 -20.98 -7.21 -14.83
CA LEU A 163 -19.82 -7.77 -14.18
C LEU A 163 -20.23 -8.89 -13.24
N GLN A 164 -19.67 -10.07 -13.45
CA GLN A 164 -19.93 -11.25 -12.62
C GLN A 164 -18.74 -11.53 -11.71
N PRO A 165 -18.98 -11.97 -10.47
CA PRO A 165 -17.91 -12.28 -9.54
C PRO A 165 -17.17 -13.55 -9.96
N GLN A 166 -15.85 -13.56 -9.74
CA GLN A 166 -14.96 -14.69 -9.98
C GLN A 166 -14.35 -15.16 -8.67
N ALA A 167 -14.44 -16.45 -8.39
CA ALA A 167 -13.81 -17.05 -7.21
C ALA A 167 -12.28 -16.83 -7.25
N GLN A 168 -11.69 -16.61 -6.08
CA GLN A 168 -10.24 -16.48 -5.96
C GLN A 168 -9.56 -17.86 -6.02
N ASP A 169 -8.35 -17.90 -6.60
CA ASP A 169 -7.46 -19.07 -6.57
C ASP A 169 -6.66 -19.03 -5.25
N GLU A 170 -7.02 -19.89 -4.31
CA GLU A 170 -6.39 -19.94 -2.99
C GLU A 170 -4.89 -20.28 -3.05
N ASN A 171 -4.43 -21.00 -4.07
CA ASN A 171 -3.02 -21.35 -4.25
C ASN A 171 -2.15 -20.13 -4.57
N LYS A 172 -2.74 -19.01 -4.99
CA LYS A 172 -2.05 -17.76 -5.28
C LYS A 172 -2.11 -16.77 -4.13
N SER A 173 -2.80 -17.10 -3.05
CA SER A 173 -2.99 -16.18 -1.95
C SER A 173 -1.71 -15.97 -1.14
N PHE A 174 -1.43 -14.70 -0.82
CA PHE A 174 -0.39 -14.29 0.12
C PHE A 174 -0.98 -13.28 1.09
N VAL A 175 -0.81 -13.55 2.40
CA VAL A 175 -1.33 -12.68 3.45
C VAL A 175 -0.28 -11.66 3.87
N CYS A 176 -0.54 -10.42 3.56
CA CYS A 176 0.31 -9.27 3.87
C CYS A 176 0.18 -8.88 5.35
N LYS A 177 1.30 -8.73 6.03
CA LYS A 177 1.36 -8.21 7.40
C LYS A 177 1.42 -6.69 7.41
N ARG A 178 1.02 -6.09 8.53
CA ARG A 178 1.17 -4.64 8.74
C ARG A 178 2.65 -4.27 8.77
N ILE A 179 3.02 -3.22 8.03
CA ILE A 179 4.38 -2.66 8.00
C ILE A 179 4.46 -1.56 9.06
N SER A 180 5.36 -1.73 10.02
CA SER A 180 5.64 -0.75 11.08
C SER A 180 6.83 0.15 10.72
N ALA A 181 7.08 1.18 11.52
CA ALA A 181 8.22 2.08 11.33
C ALA A 181 9.58 1.35 11.42
N GLU A 182 9.66 0.35 12.31
CA GLU A 182 10.87 -0.45 12.51
C GLU A 182 11.21 -1.32 11.30
N PHE A 183 10.25 -1.56 10.40
CA PHE A 183 10.47 -2.30 9.16
C PHE A 183 11.52 -1.62 8.27
N GLY A 184 11.70 -0.29 8.37
CA GLY A 184 12.73 0.48 7.67
C GLY A 184 14.16 0.30 8.20
N TYR A 185 14.38 -0.48 9.25
CA TYR A 185 15.72 -0.70 9.80
C TYR A 185 16.55 -1.68 8.97
N ILE A 186 17.62 -1.20 8.38
CA ILE A 186 18.62 -2.02 7.70
C ILE A 186 19.68 -2.44 8.72
N ARG A 187 19.39 -3.51 9.45
CA ARG A 187 20.36 -4.09 10.40
C ARG A 187 21.53 -4.73 9.68
N TYR A 188 21.22 -5.51 8.62
CA TYR A 188 22.22 -6.26 7.86
C TYR A 188 22.18 -5.88 6.39
N TRP A 189 23.29 -5.46 5.87
CA TRP A 189 23.48 -5.18 4.44
C TRP A 189 23.73 -6.44 3.60
N SER A 190 23.84 -7.61 4.23
CA SER A 190 23.96 -8.92 3.59
C SER A 190 22.64 -9.39 2.96
N LYS A 191 21.99 -8.47 2.22
CA LYS A 191 20.82 -8.68 1.38
C LYS A 191 21.16 -8.29 -0.05
N LYS A 192 20.32 -8.68 -1.01
CA LYS A 192 20.45 -8.21 -2.40
C LYS A 192 20.20 -6.70 -2.48
N SER A 193 20.92 -6.04 -3.37
CA SER A 193 20.75 -4.61 -3.64
C SER A 193 19.28 -4.27 -3.91
N GLN A 194 18.62 -5.09 -4.73
CA GLN A 194 17.22 -4.88 -5.09
C GLN A 194 16.28 -4.96 -3.88
N ASP A 195 16.52 -5.89 -2.94
CA ASP A 195 15.66 -6.04 -1.75
C ASP A 195 15.75 -4.81 -0.83
N ILE A 196 16.97 -4.29 -0.62
CA ILE A 196 17.20 -3.08 0.17
C ILE A 196 16.59 -1.85 -0.57
N TYR A 197 16.75 -1.81 -1.89
CA TYR A 197 16.19 -0.72 -2.68
C TYR A 197 14.65 -0.74 -2.70
N ASN A 198 14.02 -1.91 -2.78
CA ASN A 198 12.58 -2.05 -2.67
C ASN A 198 12.06 -1.63 -1.29
N LEU A 199 12.83 -1.92 -0.22
CA LEU A 199 12.52 -1.41 1.12
C LEU A 199 12.54 0.13 1.13
N TYR A 200 13.55 0.76 0.52
CA TYR A 200 13.60 2.21 0.36
C TYR A 200 12.37 2.74 -0.40
N ARG A 201 12.02 2.13 -1.53
CA ARG A 201 10.85 2.54 -2.34
C ARG A 201 9.55 2.53 -1.56
N VAL A 202 9.37 1.56 -0.67
CA VAL A 202 8.17 1.43 0.18
C VAL A 202 8.18 2.41 1.34
N MET A 203 9.34 2.56 2.00
CA MET A 203 9.46 3.35 3.22
C MET A 203 9.76 4.83 2.98
N ALA A 204 9.94 5.26 1.74
CA ALA A 204 10.20 6.66 1.41
C ALA A 204 9.07 7.59 1.86
N ALA A 205 9.46 8.76 2.39
CA ALA A 205 8.52 9.83 2.74
C ALA A 205 7.72 10.29 1.50
N PRO A 206 6.51 10.84 1.67
CA PRO A 206 5.81 11.10 2.93
C PRO A 206 4.98 9.91 3.46
N LEU A 207 4.84 8.80 2.74
CA LEU A 207 3.98 7.69 3.14
C LEU A 207 4.67 6.77 4.15
N GLY A 208 5.97 6.53 3.99
CA GLY A 208 6.76 5.72 4.90
C GLY A 208 7.51 6.57 5.92
N SER A 209 8.03 5.89 6.94
CA SER A 209 8.84 6.49 8.02
C SER A 209 10.33 6.64 7.66
N GLY A 210 10.70 6.37 6.41
CA GLY A 210 12.09 6.32 5.96
C GLY A 210 12.77 4.98 6.23
N ILE A 211 13.96 4.82 5.68
CA ILE A 211 14.87 3.72 6.00
C ILE A 211 16.07 4.24 6.79
N TYR A 212 16.62 3.39 7.64
CA TYR A 212 17.79 3.75 8.45
C TYR A 212 18.67 2.55 8.74
N THR A 213 19.89 2.85 9.08
CA THR A 213 20.89 1.86 9.54
C THR A 213 21.64 2.43 10.73
N ASN A 214 22.53 1.66 11.32
CA ASN A 214 23.43 2.16 12.34
C ASN A 214 24.84 2.37 11.74
N PHE A 215 25.51 3.37 12.24
CA PHE A 215 26.95 3.56 12.09
C PHE A 215 27.54 3.76 13.47
N LYS A 216 28.35 2.80 13.92
CA LYS A 216 28.78 2.74 15.33
C LYS A 216 27.53 2.76 16.24
N SER A 217 27.47 3.66 17.20
CA SER A 217 26.32 3.80 18.11
C SER A 217 25.24 4.78 17.64
N PHE A 218 25.36 5.32 16.42
CA PHE A 218 24.46 6.36 15.92
C PHE A 218 23.54 5.83 14.85
N ARG A 219 22.28 6.26 14.89
CA ARG A 219 21.31 6.04 13.82
C ARG A 219 21.63 6.95 12.65
N LEU A 220 21.73 6.36 11.46
CA LEU A 220 21.91 7.01 10.18
C LEU A 220 20.63 6.85 9.36
N ASP A 221 19.88 7.92 9.22
CA ASP A 221 18.70 7.94 8.34
C ASP A 221 19.15 8.11 6.89
N ILE A 222 18.62 7.27 6.00
CA ILE A 222 18.93 7.28 4.57
C ILE A 222 17.76 7.94 3.84
N GLU A 223 18.01 9.14 3.34
CA GLU A 223 16.97 9.95 2.69
C GLU A 223 16.86 9.66 1.19
N ARG A 224 18.01 9.35 0.54
CA ARG A 224 18.03 8.94 -0.87
C ARG A 224 19.00 7.80 -1.11
N LEU A 225 18.48 6.78 -1.77
CA LEU A 225 19.20 5.56 -2.14
C LEU A 225 19.06 5.33 -3.64
N GLN A 226 20.12 4.84 -4.29
CA GLN A 226 20.14 4.52 -5.71
C GLN A 226 20.71 3.13 -5.96
N LEU A 227 20.10 2.39 -6.88
CA LEU A 227 20.71 1.19 -7.45
C LEU A 227 21.91 1.58 -8.29
N VAL A 228 22.95 0.74 -8.27
CA VAL A 228 24.12 0.86 -9.12
C VAL A 228 24.10 -0.30 -10.11
N GLU A 229 24.04 0.03 -11.40
CA GLU A 229 23.96 -0.96 -12.47
C GLU A 229 25.33 -1.56 -12.82
N GLU A 230 26.41 -0.88 -12.43
CA GLU A 230 27.80 -1.33 -12.70
C GLU A 230 28.14 -2.57 -11.87
N VAL A 231 28.87 -3.49 -12.48
CA VAL A 231 29.40 -4.66 -11.78
C VAL A 231 30.46 -4.20 -10.77
N ILE A 232 30.20 -4.40 -9.49
CA ILE A 232 31.12 -4.00 -8.42
C ILE A 232 32.03 -5.17 -8.06
N HIS A 233 33.29 -5.07 -8.48
CA HIS A 233 34.35 -5.99 -8.07
C HIS A 233 34.95 -5.56 -6.74
N SER A 234 34.42 -6.08 -5.63
CA SER A 234 34.94 -5.81 -4.29
C SER A 234 34.82 -7.05 -3.41
N ASN A 235 35.90 -7.38 -2.68
CA ASN A 235 35.93 -8.45 -1.69
C ASN A 235 35.50 -7.96 -0.29
N ALA A 236 35.08 -6.69 -0.16
CA ALA A 236 34.63 -6.14 1.10
C ALA A 236 33.35 -6.84 1.58
N GLN A 237 33.19 -6.92 2.88
CA GLN A 237 31.96 -7.43 3.49
C GLN A 237 30.76 -6.53 3.16
N ALA A 238 29.58 -7.11 3.11
CA ALA A 238 28.34 -6.33 2.98
C ALA A 238 28.21 -5.33 4.14
N GLY A 239 27.80 -4.10 3.82
CA GLY A 239 27.76 -2.97 4.76
C GLY A 239 29.02 -2.10 4.75
N THR A 240 30.11 -2.56 4.14
CA THR A 240 31.33 -1.74 4.03
C THR A 240 31.13 -0.60 3.03
N ILE A 241 31.56 0.60 3.39
CA ILE A 241 31.66 1.74 2.49
C ILE A 241 32.88 1.53 1.58
N ILE A 242 32.64 1.33 0.30
CA ILE A 242 33.67 1.00 -0.71
C ILE A 242 34.03 2.18 -1.62
N GLU A 243 33.28 3.27 -1.55
CA GLU A 243 33.60 4.55 -2.21
C GLU A 243 32.98 5.72 -1.43
N VAL A 244 33.71 6.83 -1.36
CA VAL A 244 33.20 8.12 -0.87
C VAL A 244 33.49 9.16 -1.94
N LYS A 245 32.46 9.83 -2.44
CA LYS A 245 32.61 10.91 -3.44
C LYS A 245 32.74 12.27 -2.81
N LYS A 246 33.19 13.26 -3.63
CA LYS A 246 33.33 14.66 -3.21
C LYS A 246 32.02 15.33 -2.79
N ASP A 247 30.89 14.82 -3.28
CA ASP A 247 29.54 15.27 -2.90
C ASP A 247 29.02 14.60 -1.63
N ASN A 248 29.88 13.86 -0.92
CA ASN A 248 29.60 13.07 0.27
C ASN A 248 28.64 11.89 0.03
N SER A 249 28.33 11.53 -1.22
CA SER A 249 27.65 10.26 -1.48
C SER A 249 28.59 9.09 -1.21
N VAL A 250 28.03 8.02 -0.66
CA VAL A 250 28.80 6.81 -0.35
C VAL A 250 28.26 5.61 -1.10
N LEU A 251 29.15 4.71 -1.50
CA LEU A 251 28.83 3.42 -2.08
C LEU A 251 28.98 2.35 -1.02
N VAL A 252 27.90 1.64 -0.73
CA VAL A 252 27.85 0.61 0.31
C VAL A 252 27.71 -0.76 -0.33
N ARG A 253 28.59 -1.68 0.03
CA ARG A 253 28.58 -3.07 -0.44
C ARG A 253 27.34 -3.82 0.04
N THR A 254 26.69 -4.55 -0.85
CA THR A 254 25.63 -5.53 -0.56
C THR A 254 26.11 -6.94 -0.90
N ILE A 255 25.25 -7.96 -0.78
CA ILE A 255 25.68 -9.35 -1.06
C ILE A 255 25.97 -9.58 -2.55
N ASP A 256 25.27 -8.89 -3.46
CA ASP A 256 25.33 -9.09 -4.90
C ASP A 256 25.81 -7.87 -5.70
N GLY A 257 26.05 -6.75 -5.04
CA GLY A 257 26.45 -5.52 -5.69
C GLY A 257 26.72 -4.40 -4.70
N ALA A 258 26.22 -3.22 -4.98
CA ALA A 258 26.30 -2.09 -4.08
C ALA A 258 25.13 -1.13 -4.28
N LEU A 259 24.89 -0.30 -3.27
CA LEU A 259 23.90 0.77 -3.31
C LEU A 259 24.59 2.10 -3.01
N ARG A 260 24.17 3.15 -3.70
CA ARG A 260 24.68 4.51 -3.45
C ARG A 260 23.70 5.27 -2.56
N ILE A 261 24.18 5.69 -1.41
CA ILE A 261 23.47 6.64 -0.54
C ILE A 261 23.88 8.04 -0.99
N THR A 262 22.94 8.82 -1.48
CA THR A 262 23.19 10.18 -1.99
C THR A 262 22.73 11.27 -1.02
N GLN A 263 21.79 10.95 -0.12
CA GLN A 263 21.35 11.85 0.94
C GLN A 263 21.12 11.06 2.22
N MET A 264 21.68 11.52 3.31
CA MET A 264 21.61 10.90 4.63
C MET A 264 21.79 11.92 5.73
N LYS A 265 21.32 11.58 6.93
CA LYS A 265 21.55 12.39 8.14
C LYS A 265 21.71 11.50 9.37
N PHE A 266 22.53 11.93 10.30
CA PHE A 266 22.55 11.33 11.62
C PHE A 266 21.36 11.84 12.43
N ASN A 267 20.68 10.95 13.11
CA ASN A 267 19.60 11.32 14.05
C ASN A 267 20.21 11.81 15.38
N THR A 268 20.98 12.90 15.28
CA THR A 268 21.50 13.66 16.40
C THR A 268 21.08 15.11 16.18
N GLN A 269 20.96 15.90 17.25
CA GLN A 269 20.57 17.31 17.18
C GLN A 269 21.60 18.21 16.45
N THR A 270 22.59 17.63 15.80
CA THR A 270 23.67 18.33 15.13
C THR A 270 23.75 17.91 13.66
N ASN A 271 23.72 18.89 12.76
CA ASN A 271 23.88 18.76 11.30
C ASN A 271 25.32 18.35 10.88
N LEU A 272 25.91 17.37 11.51
CA LEU A 272 27.29 16.93 11.24
C LEU A 272 27.29 15.64 10.45
N VAL A 273 27.11 15.72 9.12
CA VAL A 273 26.90 14.50 8.32
C VAL A 273 28.11 14.08 7.47
N SER A 274 28.96 14.98 7.05
CA SER A 274 29.92 14.66 5.96
C SER A 274 31.32 14.25 6.37
N GLY A 275 31.71 14.42 7.62
CA GLY A 275 33.10 14.16 8.05
C GLY A 275 33.33 12.78 8.71
N TYR A 276 32.31 11.94 8.87
CA TYR A 276 32.38 10.73 9.70
C TYR A 276 32.33 9.40 8.96
N LEU A 277 31.84 9.39 7.72
CA LEU A 277 31.78 8.16 6.91
C LEU A 277 33.01 8.10 6.01
N GLU A 278 33.91 7.20 6.35
CA GLU A 278 35.19 7.01 5.65
C GLU A 278 35.16 5.69 4.86
N LEU A 279 36.02 5.60 3.85
CA LEU A 279 36.29 4.37 3.14
C LEU A 279 36.66 3.26 4.12
N GLY A 280 36.06 2.09 3.99
CA GLY A 280 36.24 0.95 4.89
C GLY A 280 35.34 0.97 6.14
N SER A 281 34.61 2.05 6.40
CA SER A 281 33.61 2.07 7.48
C SER A 281 32.50 1.04 7.26
N GLN A 282 32.01 0.45 8.36
CA GLN A 282 30.96 -0.57 8.35
C GLN A 282 29.63 0.03 8.80
N LEU A 283 28.58 -0.20 8.02
CA LEU A 283 27.18 0.12 8.36
C LEU A 283 26.45 -1.14 8.81
N GLY A 284 25.51 -0.98 9.72
CA GLY A 284 24.59 -2.05 10.12
C GLY A 284 24.61 -2.29 11.62
N GLU A 285 25.60 -2.83 12.20
CA GLU A 285 25.64 -3.18 13.63
C GLU A 285 26.13 -2.04 14.53
#